data_675f02f711d5651113dbb725c1b766eb
#
_entry.id   675f02f711d5651113dbb725c1b766eb
#
_cell.length_a   1.000
_cell.length_b   1.000
_cell.length_c   1.000
_cell.angle_alpha   90.00
_cell.angle_beta   90.00
_cell.angle_gamma   90.00
#
_symmetry.space_group_name_H-M   'P 1'
#
loop_
_entity.id
_entity.type
_entity.pdbx_description
1 polymer ?
#
loop_
_entity_poly.entity_id
_entity_poly.type
_entity_poly.pdbx_seq_one_letter_code
_entity_poly.pdbx_strand_id
1 'polypeptide(L)'
;ESKFVQGFIKMANDGYLQGWHERNGGNLSYRLKPEEVEMIRPRLNAPGEWIPIGVEVPGLAGEFFLVTGSGKYFRNIIVDPEVCLAIIELDETGMNYRIRWGLVEGGRPTSELPTHLMNHEVKKKLTNGKHRVIYHAHTTNTIALTFVLPLDDKIFTRELWESATECPVVFPDGVGVVGWMVPGGREIAIKTADRKSVV
;
A
#
# COMPACT_ATOMS: atom_id res chain seq x y z
N GLU A 1 22.36 -2.72 -0.93
CA GLU A 1 20.90 -2.66 -0.75
C GLU A 1 20.21 -3.53 -1.80
N SER A 2 19.08 -4.17 -1.41
CA SER A 2 18.30 -5.00 -2.33
C SER A 2 17.57 -4.14 -3.36
N LYS A 3 17.51 -4.59 -4.62
CA LYS A 3 16.87 -3.82 -5.71
C LYS A 3 15.41 -3.43 -5.41
N PHE A 4 14.64 -4.30 -4.75
CA PHE A 4 13.24 -4.00 -4.42
C PHE A 4 13.13 -2.88 -3.37
N VAL A 5 14.08 -2.79 -2.43
CA VAL A 5 14.14 -1.69 -1.44
C VAL A 5 14.47 -0.38 -2.15
N GLN A 6 15.46 -0.39 -3.05
CA GLN A 6 15.80 0.79 -3.86
C GLN A 6 14.61 1.27 -4.72
N GLY A 7 13.89 0.33 -5.35
CA GLY A 7 12.68 0.63 -6.13
C GLY A 7 11.57 1.22 -5.26
N PHE A 8 11.39 0.70 -4.07
CA PHE A 8 10.41 1.21 -3.10
C PHE A 8 10.76 2.64 -2.66
N ILE A 9 12.02 2.88 -2.28
CA ILE A 9 12.52 4.20 -1.89
C ILE A 9 12.35 5.20 -3.04
N LYS A 10 12.71 4.78 -4.26
CA LYS A 10 12.54 5.62 -5.45
C LYS A 10 11.08 6.00 -5.67
N MET A 11 10.15 5.04 -5.64
CA MET A 11 8.72 5.30 -5.81
C MET A 11 8.19 6.26 -4.73
N ALA A 12 8.58 6.07 -3.49
CA ALA A 12 8.21 6.95 -2.38
C ALA A 12 8.72 8.39 -2.60
N ASN A 13 9.98 8.53 -3.02
CA ASN A 13 10.58 9.83 -3.30
C ASN A 13 9.95 10.51 -4.52
N ASP A 14 9.68 9.78 -5.60
CA ASP A 14 9.02 10.32 -6.79
C ASP A 14 7.63 10.88 -6.43
N GLY A 15 6.82 10.18 -5.65
CA GLY A 15 5.53 10.67 -5.19
C GLY A 15 5.63 11.88 -4.25
N TYR A 16 6.63 11.90 -3.38
CA TYR A 16 6.90 13.08 -2.55
C TYR A 16 7.24 14.31 -3.41
N LEU A 17 8.10 14.18 -4.42
CA LEU A 17 8.47 15.25 -5.32
C LEU A 17 7.29 15.76 -6.17
N GLN A 18 6.30 14.91 -6.44
CA GLN A 18 5.04 15.31 -7.07
C GLN A 18 4.08 16.07 -6.13
N GLY A 19 4.42 16.19 -4.85
CA GLY A 19 3.55 16.83 -3.86
C GLY A 19 2.36 15.98 -3.40
N TRP A 20 2.44 14.66 -3.55
CA TRP A 20 1.35 13.73 -3.18
C TRP A 20 1.37 13.27 -1.73
N HIS A 21 2.33 13.73 -0.94
CA HIS A 21 2.57 13.29 0.43
C HIS A 21 2.84 14.49 1.34
N GLU A 22 1.79 15.20 1.72
CA GLU A 22 1.90 16.23 2.73
C GLU A 22 2.15 15.60 4.11
N ARG A 23 3.15 16.13 4.83
CA ARG A 23 3.55 15.63 6.16
C ARG A 23 3.78 14.11 6.12
N ASN A 24 2.96 13.35 6.87
CA ASN A 24 2.96 11.89 6.92
C ASN A 24 1.79 11.26 6.14
N GLY A 25 1.19 12.00 5.22
CA GLY A 25 0.06 11.55 4.40
C GLY A 25 0.46 10.49 3.38
N GLY A 26 -0.44 9.55 3.13
CA GLY A 26 -0.24 8.42 2.25
C GLY A 26 0.61 7.29 2.84
N ASN A 27 0.65 6.18 2.16
CA ASN A 27 1.41 4.99 2.56
C ASN A 27 1.64 4.06 1.36
N LEU A 28 2.63 3.19 1.49
CA LEU A 28 3.07 2.31 0.42
C LEU A 28 3.39 0.93 0.99
N SER A 29 3.03 -0.11 0.24
CA SER A 29 3.43 -1.47 0.57
C SER A 29 3.80 -2.27 -0.68
N TYR A 30 4.74 -3.18 -0.52
CA TYR A 30 5.21 -4.11 -1.53
C TYR A 30 5.19 -5.53 -0.99
N ARG A 31 4.54 -6.44 -1.69
CA ARG A 31 4.50 -7.86 -1.38
C ARG A 31 5.73 -8.54 -1.96
N LEU A 32 6.66 -8.98 -1.11
CA LEU A 32 7.93 -9.56 -1.50
C LEU A 32 7.71 -10.86 -2.30
N LYS A 33 8.62 -11.11 -3.22
CA LYS A 33 8.72 -12.40 -3.91
C LYS A 33 9.46 -13.42 -3.04
N PRO A 34 9.18 -14.73 -3.18
CA PRO A 34 9.89 -15.75 -2.41
C PRO A 34 11.42 -15.65 -2.51
N GLU A 35 11.94 -15.42 -3.72
CA GLU A 35 13.39 -15.25 -3.94
C GLU A 35 13.98 -14.01 -3.26
N GLU A 36 13.19 -12.95 -3.13
CA GLU A 36 13.61 -11.74 -2.41
C GLU A 36 13.65 -12.00 -0.89
N VAL A 37 12.70 -12.77 -0.36
CA VAL A 37 12.68 -13.17 1.04
C VAL A 37 13.93 -14.02 1.37
N GLU A 38 14.24 -15.01 0.53
CA GLU A 38 15.43 -15.84 0.72
C GLU A 38 16.72 -15.00 0.70
N MET A 39 16.82 -14.03 -0.20
CA MET A 39 17.98 -13.13 -0.29
C MET A 39 18.20 -12.32 0.97
N ILE A 40 17.12 -11.85 1.62
CA ILE A 40 17.22 -11.00 2.82
C ILE A 40 17.16 -11.78 4.14
N ARG A 41 16.84 -13.08 4.10
CA ARG A 41 16.66 -13.92 5.29
C ARG A 41 17.79 -13.78 6.33
N PRO A 42 19.09 -13.73 5.95
CA PRO A 42 20.18 -13.54 6.91
C PRO A 42 20.20 -12.16 7.61
N ARG A 43 19.44 -11.19 7.09
CA ARG A 43 19.36 -9.82 7.62
C ARG A 43 18.07 -9.55 8.40
N LEU A 44 17.16 -10.53 8.43
CA LEU A 44 15.93 -10.41 9.19
C LEU A 44 16.23 -10.54 10.68
N ASN A 45 15.57 -9.71 11.48
CA ASN A 45 15.65 -9.80 12.94
C ASN A 45 15.07 -11.13 13.44
N ALA A 46 15.47 -11.53 14.65
CA ALA A 46 14.77 -12.60 15.34
C ALA A 46 13.26 -12.34 15.38
N PRO A 47 12.43 -13.39 15.28
CA PRO A 47 10.99 -13.23 15.29
C PRO A 47 10.51 -12.59 16.61
N GLY A 48 9.78 -11.46 16.49
CA GLY A 48 9.08 -10.82 17.60
C GLY A 48 7.70 -11.42 17.83
N GLU A 49 6.93 -10.77 18.69
CA GLU A 49 5.54 -11.16 18.98
C GLU A 49 4.62 -10.95 17.76
N TRP A 50 3.59 -11.76 17.69
CA TRP A 50 2.52 -11.61 16.71
C TRP A 50 1.55 -10.52 17.14
N ILE A 51 1.23 -9.62 16.22
CA ILE A 51 0.35 -8.48 16.41
C ILE A 51 -0.87 -8.64 15.50
N PRO A 52 -2.11 -8.54 16.02
CA PRO A 52 -3.30 -8.64 15.20
C PRO A 52 -3.37 -7.58 14.10
N ILE A 53 -3.75 -8.00 12.88
CA ILE A 53 -3.97 -7.10 11.73
C ILE A 53 -5.31 -6.36 11.86
N GLY A 54 -6.32 -7.01 12.42
CA GLY A 54 -7.70 -6.50 12.50
C GLY A 54 -8.59 -6.91 11.31
N VAL A 55 -8.03 -7.61 10.33
CA VAL A 55 -8.73 -8.27 9.22
C VAL A 55 -8.11 -9.63 8.95
N GLU A 56 -8.81 -10.47 8.19
CA GLU A 56 -8.34 -11.80 7.79
C GLU A 56 -7.94 -11.77 6.31
N VAL A 57 -6.73 -12.22 6.01
CA VAL A 57 -6.18 -12.31 4.66
C VAL A 57 -5.50 -13.67 4.43
N PRO A 58 -6.27 -14.78 4.52
CA PRO A 58 -5.70 -16.12 4.46
C PRO A 58 -4.94 -16.42 3.16
N GLY A 59 -5.30 -15.74 2.06
CA GLY A 59 -4.59 -15.85 0.79
C GLY A 59 -3.16 -15.29 0.82
N LEU A 60 -2.79 -14.57 1.88
CA LEU A 60 -1.45 -13.99 2.08
C LEU A 60 -0.68 -14.63 3.24
N ALA A 61 -1.19 -15.74 3.80
CA ALA A 61 -0.56 -16.44 4.92
C ALA A 61 0.93 -16.74 4.66
N GLY A 62 1.78 -16.47 5.64
CA GLY A 62 3.23 -16.70 5.57
C GLY A 62 4.02 -15.75 4.65
N GLU A 63 3.37 -14.77 4.01
CA GLU A 63 4.04 -13.85 3.09
C GLU A 63 4.69 -12.66 3.81
N PHE A 64 5.63 -12.03 3.12
CA PHE A 64 6.40 -10.88 3.61
C PHE A 64 6.06 -9.62 2.82
N PHE A 65 6.05 -8.48 3.53
CA PHE A 65 5.74 -7.17 2.94
C PHE A 65 6.73 -6.13 3.41
N LEU A 66 7.20 -5.29 2.50
CA LEU A 66 7.86 -4.03 2.81
C LEU A 66 6.79 -2.95 2.89
N VAL A 67 6.72 -2.23 4.01
CA VAL A 67 5.65 -1.27 4.30
C VAL A 67 6.18 0.02 4.90
N THR A 68 5.48 1.13 4.68
CA THR A 68 5.78 2.39 5.37
C THR A 68 5.36 2.35 6.83
N GLY A 69 6.11 3.03 7.69
CA GLY A 69 5.79 3.19 9.11
C GLY A 69 4.71 4.24 9.36
N SER A 70 3.89 4.02 10.38
CA SER A 70 2.89 4.99 10.83
C SER A 70 3.53 6.28 11.30
N GLY A 71 2.99 7.42 10.86
CA GLY A 71 3.51 8.75 11.22
C GLY A 71 4.85 9.12 10.58
N LYS A 72 5.44 8.24 9.76
CA LYS A 72 6.70 8.52 9.07
C LYS A 72 6.46 9.34 7.80
N TYR A 73 7.38 10.25 7.48
CA TYR A 73 7.27 11.14 6.33
C TYR A 73 7.94 10.53 5.11
N PHE A 74 7.28 10.55 3.96
CA PHE A 74 7.84 10.03 2.70
C PHE A 74 9.18 10.66 2.34
N ARG A 75 9.34 11.97 2.57
CA ARG A 75 10.60 12.69 2.33
C ARG A 75 11.81 12.14 3.10
N ASN A 76 11.56 11.46 4.22
CA ASN A 76 12.63 10.91 5.07
C ASN A 76 13.00 9.48 4.69
N ILE A 77 12.20 8.79 3.87
CA ILE A 77 12.44 7.39 3.48
C ILE A 77 13.78 7.24 2.75
N ILE A 78 14.14 8.21 1.91
CA ILE A 78 15.42 8.20 1.18
C ILE A 78 16.62 8.48 2.09
N VAL A 79 16.41 9.16 3.20
CA VAL A 79 17.47 9.51 4.18
C VAL A 79 17.68 8.37 5.16
N ASP A 80 16.58 7.91 5.79
CA ASP A 80 16.61 6.91 6.86
C ASP A 80 15.57 5.81 6.63
N PRO A 81 15.79 4.92 5.64
CA PRO A 81 14.82 3.87 5.32
C PRO A 81 14.55 2.92 6.51
N GLU A 82 15.56 2.64 7.34
CA GLU A 82 15.41 1.75 8.50
C GLU A 82 14.52 2.34 9.61
N VAL A 83 14.44 3.66 9.69
CA VAL A 83 13.57 4.37 10.64
C VAL A 83 12.14 4.47 10.09
N CYS A 84 12.00 4.56 8.76
CA CYS A 84 10.72 4.87 8.08
C CYS A 84 9.97 3.66 7.58
N LEU A 85 10.64 2.54 7.35
CA LEU A 85 10.09 1.34 6.74
C LEU A 85 10.13 0.15 7.68
N ALA A 86 9.29 -0.86 7.40
CA ALA A 86 9.39 -2.18 8.02
C ALA A 86 9.24 -3.28 6.97
N ILE A 87 9.94 -4.41 7.21
CA ILE A 87 9.57 -5.69 6.63
C ILE A 87 8.75 -6.43 7.68
N ILE A 88 7.53 -6.79 7.32
CA ILE A 88 6.64 -7.59 8.15
C ILE A 88 6.46 -8.98 7.55
N GLU A 89 6.19 -9.94 8.41
CA GLU A 89 5.81 -11.31 8.08
C GLU A 89 4.40 -11.58 8.59
N LEU A 90 3.55 -12.19 7.79
CA LEU A 90 2.23 -12.66 8.23
C LEU A 90 2.34 -14.06 8.79
N ASP A 91 1.47 -14.38 9.74
CA ASP A 91 1.35 -15.74 10.28
C ASP A 91 0.69 -16.71 9.29
N GLU A 92 0.65 -17.99 9.65
CA GLU A 92 0.05 -19.05 8.84
C GLU A 92 -1.47 -18.94 8.67
N THR A 93 -2.12 -18.05 9.41
CA THR A 93 -3.57 -17.81 9.32
C THR A 93 -3.91 -16.57 8.52
N GLY A 94 -2.97 -15.65 8.32
CA GLY A 94 -3.21 -14.33 7.73
C GLY A 94 -3.99 -13.39 8.64
N MET A 95 -3.95 -13.61 9.96
CA MET A 95 -4.63 -12.78 10.96
C MET A 95 -3.70 -11.87 11.75
N ASN A 96 -2.42 -12.22 11.81
CA ASN A 96 -1.42 -11.50 12.56
C ASN A 96 -0.18 -11.21 11.71
N TYR A 97 0.56 -10.17 12.11
CA TYR A 97 1.86 -9.85 11.55
C TYR A 97 2.91 -9.73 12.65
N ARG A 98 4.18 -9.80 12.27
CA ARG A 98 5.31 -9.41 13.11
C ARG A 98 6.34 -8.64 12.30
N ILE A 99 7.07 -7.74 12.97
CA ILE A 99 8.13 -6.97 12.33
C ILE A 99 9.39 -7.83 12.28
N ARG A 100 9.98 -7.93 11.08
CA ARG A 100 11.19 -8.69 10.82
C ARG A 100 12.40 -7.81 10.48
N TRP A 101 12.17 -6.54 10.18
CA TRP A 101 13.22 -5.55 9.92
C TRP A 101 12.62 -4.14 9.95
N GLY A 102 13.45 -3.13 10.25
CA GLY A 102 13.11 -1.72 10.20
C GLY A 102 12.40 -1.20 11.44
N LEU A 103 11.90 0.02 11.37
CA LEU A 103 11.33 0.81 12.48
C LEU A 103 12.25 0.78 13.71
N VAL A 104 13.55 0.96 13.49
CA VAL A 104 14.61 0.76 14.51
C VAL A 104 14.51 1.71 15.70
N GLU A 105 13.82 2.84 15.55
CA GLU A 105 13.49 3.76 16.66
C GLU A 105 12.15 3.42 17.34
N GLY A 106 11.58 2.27 17.03
CA GLY A 106 10.25 1.89 17.45
C GLY A 106 9.16 2.41 16.51
N GLY A 107 7.94 1.98 16.75
CA GLY A 107 6.78 2.33 15.95
C GLY A 107 6.03 1.11 15.43
N ARG A 108 5.10 1.37 14.53
CA ARG A 108 4.24 0.36 13.91
C ARG A 108 4.18 0.59 12.39
N PRO A 109 3.87 -0.43 11.59
CA PRO A 109 3.46 -0.25 10.20
C PRO A 109 2.32 0.76 10.09
N THR A 110 2.09 1.29 8.90
CA THR A 110 0.97 2.21 8.63
C THR A 110 -0.33 1.75 9.28
N SER A 111 -1.11 2.67 9.82
CA SER A 111 -2.44 2.38 10.39
C SER A 111 -3.42 1.83 9.35
N GLU A 112 -3.12 2.00 8.05
CA GLU A 112 -3.91 1.45 6.94
C GLU A 112 -3.43 0.07 6.48
N LEU A 113 -2.59 -0.61 7.28
CA LEU A 113 -2.14 -1.96 6.98
C LEU A 113 -3.29 -2.93 6.63
N PRO A 114 -4.47 -2.91 7.33
CA PRO A 114 -5.61 -3.73 6.94
C PRO A 114 -6.07 -3.49 5.50
N THR A 115 -6.18 -2.22 5.09
CA THR A 115 -6.56 -1.83 3.71
C THR A 115 -5.55 -2.35 2.71
N HIS A 116 -4.26 -2.16 2.98
CA HIS A 116 -3.18 -2.64 2.11
C HIS A 116 -3.24 -4.16 1.91
N LEU A 117 -3.34 -4.92 3.00
CA LEU A 117 -3.32 -6.37 2.93
C LEU A 117 -4.56 -6.94 2.23
N MET A 118 -5.76 -6.44 2.50
CA MET A 118 -6.96 -6.86 1.77
C MET A 118 -6.85 -6.57 0.27
N ASN A 119 -6.33 -5.41 -0.11
CA ASN A 119 -6.09 -5.09 -1.52
C ASN A 119 -5.01 -5.99 -2.14
N HIS A 120 -3.92 -6.30 -1.42
CA HIS A 120 -2.93 -7.27 -1.88
C HIS A 120 -3.52 -8.64 -2.13
N GLU A 121 -4.42 -9.13 -1.25
CA GLU A 121 -5.08 -10.42 -1.42
C GLU A 121 -5.94 -10.44 -2.69
N VAL A 122 -6.76 -9.41 -2.89
CA VAL A 122 -7.59 -9.26 -4.10
C VAL A 122 -6.70 -9.19 -5.36
N LYS A 123 -5.68 -8.35 -5.37
CA LYS A 123 -4.75 -8.22 -6.50
C LYS A 123 -3.97 -9.50 -6.77
N LYS A 124 -3.52 -10.21 -5.73
CA LYS A 124 -2.88 -11.52 -5.87
C LYS A 124 -3.79 -12.51 -6.62
N LYS A 125 -5.05 -12.60 -6.21
CA LYS A 125 -6.05 -13.49 -6.81
C LYS A 125 -6.36 -13.12 -8.25
N LEU A 126 -6.63 -11.84 -8.53
CA LEU A 126 -7.06 -11.36 -9.85
C LEU A 126 -5.93 -11.37 -10.89
N THR A 127 -4.69 -11.23 -10.49
CA THR A 127 -3.55 -11.08 -11.40
C THR A 127 -2.56 -12.24 -11.34
N ASN A 128 -2.92 -13.37 -10.73
CA ASN A 128 -2.00 -14.49 -10.48
C ASN A 128 -0.69 -14.02 -9.82
N GLY A 129 -0.80 -13.10 -8.86
CA GLY A 129 0.32 -12.60 -8.09
C GLY A 129 1.23 -11.59 -8.82
N LYS A 130 0.87 -11.13 -10.02
CA LYS A 130 1.69 -10.16 -10.78
C LYS A 130 1.73 -8.78 -10.12
N HIS A 131 0.59 -8.28 -9.64
CA HIS A 131 0.52 -6.99 -8.95
C HIS A 131 0.95 -7.16 -7.50
N ARG A 132 1.98 -6.42 -7.10
CA ARG A 132 2.65 -6.56 -5.82
C ARG A 132 2.79 -5.26 -5.04
N VAL A 133 2.30 -4.15 -5.56
CA VAL A 133 2.37 -2.83 -4.95
C VAL A 133 0.97 -2.33 -4.65
N ILE A 134 0.77 -1.79 -3.45
CA ILE A 134 -0.38 -0.95 -3.10
C ILE A 134 0.18 0.40 -2.67
N TYR A 135 -0.29 1.44 -3.35
CA TYR A 135 0.18 2.81 -3.15
C TYR A 135 -1.01 3.72 -2.85
N HIS A 136 -1.00 4.33 -1.67
CA HIS A 136 -1.93 5.36 -1.26
C HIS A 136 -1.24 6.73 -1.32
N ALA A 137 -1.79 7.65 -2.08
CA ALA A 137 -1.26 8.99 -2.27
C ALA A 137 -2.37 10.04 -2.21
N HIS A 138 -2.05 11.24 -1.77
CA HIS A 138 -2.96 12.37 -1.72
C HIS A 138 -2.75 13.25 -2.96
N THR A 139 -3.19 12.76 -4.12
CA THR A 139 -3.06 13.47 -5.39
C THR A 139 -3.99 14.68 -5.43
N THR A 140 -3.43 15.87 -5.31
CA THR A 140 -4.19 17.14 -5.12
C THR A 140 -5.29 17.34 -6.14
N ASN A 141 -5.01 17.12 -7.43
CA ASN A 141 -6.01 17.32 -8.48
C ASN A 141 -7.15 16.31 -8.39
N THR A 142 -6.87 15.04 -8.07
CA THR A 142 -7.91 14.01 -7.88
C THR A 142 -8.77 14.32 -6.65
N ILE A 143 -8.15 14.80 -5.57
CA ILE A 143 -8.87 15.26 -4.39
C ILE A 143 -9.76 16.45 -4.75
N ALA A 144 -9.27 17.42 -5.52
CA ALA A 144 -10.05 18.57 -5.95
C ALA A 144 -11.30 18.15 -6.77
N LEU A 145 -11.21 17.10 -7.57
CA LEU A 145 -12.38 16.57 -8.31
C LEU A 145 -13.49 16.09 -7.37
N THR A 146 -13.17 15.60 -6.17
CA THR A 146 -14.19 15.15 -5.20
C THR A 146 -15.05 16.27 -4.66
N PHE A 147 -14.63 17.55 -4.80
CA PHE A 147 -15.40 18.72 -4.37
C PHE A 147 -16.35 19.25 -5.46
N VAL A 148 -16.14 18.87 -6.70
CA VAL A 148 -16.89 19.43 -7.85
C VAL A 148 -17.69 18.38 -8.62
N LEU A 149 -17.35 17.10 -8.46
CA LEU A 149 -18.05 15.99 -9.11
C LEU A 149 -18.86 15.17 -8.10
N PRO A 150 -20.01 14.62 -8.48
CA PRO A 150 -20.68 13.58 -7.72
C PRO A 150 -19.75 12.38 -7.52
N LEU A 151 -19.76 11.78 -6.32
CA LEU A 151 -18.94 10.60 -6.00
C LEU A 151 -19.54 9.34 -6.64
N ASP A 152 -19.30 9.19 -7.94
CA ASP A 152 -19.81 8.11 -8.78
C ASP A 152 -18.69 7.55 -9.67
N ASP A 153 -18.58 6.22 -9.73
CA ASP A 153 -17.53 5.52 -10.48
C ASP A 153 -17.50 5.90 -11.97
N LYS A 154 -18.68 6.02 -12.59
CA LYS A 154 -18.81 6.30 -14.03
C LYS A 154 -18.45 7.74 -14.35
N ILE A 155 -18.87 8.67 -13.49
CA ILE A 155 -18.57 10.10 -13.65
C ILE A 155 -17.07 10.32 -13.53
N PHE A 156 -16.44 9.81 -12.47
CA PHE A 156 -14.99 9.94 -12.28
C PHE A 156 -14.18 9.25 -13.39
N THR A 157 -14.58 8.05 -13.79
CA THR A 157 -13.93 7.33 -14.90
C THR A 157 -13.99 8.16 -16.18
N ARG A 158 -15.16 8.69 -16.52
CA ARG A 158 -15.36 9.49 -17.73
C ARG A 158 -14.50 10.75 -17.71
N GLU A 159 -14.54 11.53 -16.64
CA GLU A 159 -13.76 12.77 -16.52
C GLU A 159 -12.25 12.51 -16.64
N LEU A 160 -11.76 11.45 -16.01
CA LEU A 160 -10.36 11.06 -16.12
C LEU A 160 -10.01 10.59 -17.54
N TRP A 161 -10.85 9.82 -18.20
CA TRP A 161 -10.62 9.37 -19.57
C TRP A 161 -10.65 10.52 -20.59
N GLU A 162 -11.53 11.48 -20.37
CA GLU A 162 -11.63 12.68 -21.22
C GLU A 162 -10.44 13.65 -21.00
N SER A 163 -9.75 13.55 -19.87
CA SER A 163 -8.60 14.42 -19.56
C SER A 163 -7.34 14.10 -20.37
N ALA A 164 -7.15 12.84 -20.76
CA ALA A 164 -6.01 12.39 -21.57
C ALA A 164 -6.33 11.09 -22.30
N THR A 165 -5.95 11.01 -23.56
CA THR A 165 -6.23 9.86 -24.46
C THR A 165 -5.56 8.57 -24.00
N GLU A 166 -4.49 8.66 -23.18
CA GLU A 166 -3.80 7.53 -22.62
C GLU A 166 -4.56 6.88 -21.45
N CYS A 167 -5.42 7.63 -20.76
CA CYS A 167 -6.12 7.12 -19.58
C CYS A 167 -6.93 5.85 -19.86
N PRO A 168 -7.80 5.76 -20.87
CA PRO A 168 -8.51 4.52 -21.18
C PRO A 168 -7.60 3.35 -21.62
N VAL A 169 -6.37 3.64 -22.03
CA VAL A 169 -5.38 2.61 -22.36
C VAL A 169 -4.71 2.07 -21.10
N VAL A 170 -4.39 2.95 -20.16
CA VAL A 170 -3.68 2.60 -18.91
C VAL A 170 -4.62 1.94 -17.90
N PHE A 171 -5.84 2.46 -17.77
CA PHE A 171 -6.87 1.91 -16.86
C PHE A 171 -8.23 1.74 -17.57
N PRO A 172 -8.33 0.74 -18.46
CA PRO A 172 -9.52 0.50 -19.28
C PRO A 172 -10.77 0.13 -18.45
N ASP A 173 -10.57 -0.40 -17.26
CA ASP A 173 -11.69 -0.75 -16.34
C ASP A 173 -12.23 0.47 -15.57
N GLY A 174 -11.61 1.63 -15.75
CA GLY A 174 -11.98 2.86 -15.03
C GLY A 174 -11.46 2.89 -13.60
N VAL A 175 -12.08 3.77 -12.79
CA VAL A 175 -11.73 3.95 -11.38
C VAL A 175 -12.94 3.70 -10.49
N GLY A 176 -12.70 3.14 -9.30
CA GLY A 176 -13.71 2.99 -8.27
C GLY A 176 -13.70 4.19 -7.31
N VAL A 177 -14.88 4.65 -6.90
CA VAL A 177 -15.04 5.72 -5.91
C VAL A 177 -15.58 5.14 -4.63
N VAL A 178 -14.88 5.39 -3.52
CA VAL A 178 -15.34 5.05 -2.18
C VAL A 178 -15.80 6.33 -1.49
N GLY A 179 -17.02 6.33 -0.95
CA GLY A 179 -17.55 7.46 -0.21
C GLY A 179 -16.74 7.75 1.06
N TRP A 180 -17.01 8.87 1.72
CA TRP A 180 -16.31 9.25 2.94
C TRP A 180 -16.41 8.17 4.01
N MET A 181 -15.26 7.79 4.57
CA MET A 181 -15.12 6.78 5.63
C MET A 181 -13.96 7.14 6.56
N VAL A 182 -13.99 6.61 7.77
CA VAL A 182 -12.87 6.76 8.71
C VAL A 182 -11.68 5.93 8.21
N PRO A 183 -10.50 6.54 8.01
CA PRO A 183 -9.31 5.82 7.53
C PRO A 183 -8.77 4.83 8.57
N GLY A 184 -8.06 3.78 8.11
CA GLY A 184 -7.39 2.80 8.96
C GLY A 184 -8.31 1.72 9.57
N GLY A 185 -9.62 1.79 9.34
CA GLY A 185 -10.58 0.83 9.87
C GLY A 185 -10.86 -0.35 8.94
N ARG A 186 -11.53 -1.39 9.49
CA ARG A 186 -11.97 -2.56 8.73
C ARG A 186 -12.96 -2.21 7.61
N GLU A 187 -13.84 -1.24 7.85
CA GLU A 187 -14.88 -0.87 6.89
C GLU A 187 -14.29 -0.30 5.59
N ILE A 188 -13.36 0.64 5.69
CA ILE A 188 -12.70 1.19 4.50
C ILE A 188 -11.85 0.13 3.79
N ALA A 189 -11.22 -0.78 4.54
CA ALA A 189 -10.45 -1.88 3.97
C ALA A 189 -11.34 -2.79 3.09
N ILE A 190 -12.52 -3.18 3.59
CA ILE A 190 -13.49 -3.99 2.85
C ILE A 190 -13.99 -3.22 1.63
N LYS A 191 -14.42 -1.97 1.79
CA LYS A 191 -14.98 -1.17 0.69
C LYS A 191 -13.99 -0.92 -0.43
N THR A 192 -12.72 -0.72 -0.08
CA THR A 192 -11.65 -0.52 -1.07
C THR A 192 -11.32 -1.83 -1.79
N ALA A 193 -11.27 -2.95 -1.06
CA ALA A 193 -11.01 -4.26 -1.65
C ALA A 193 -12.16 -4.77 -2.54
N ASP A 194 -13.42 -4.41 -2.23
CA ASP A 194 -14.59 -4.76 -3.04
C ASP A 194 -14.62 -4.05 -4.40
N ARG A 195 -13.89 -2.96 -4.56
CA ARG A 195 -13.72 -2.25 -5.83
C ARG A 195 -12.73 -3.00 -6.71
N LYS A 196 -13.21 -4.00 -7.46
CA LYS A 196 -12.43 -4.98 -8.24
C LYS A 196 -11.52 -4.37 -9.31
N SER A 197 -11.85 -3.19 -9.77
CA SER A 197 -11.13 -2.46 -10.79
C SER A 197 -10.42 -1.27 -10.16
N VAL A 198 -9.32 -1.47 -9.54
CA VAL A 198 -8.49 -0.33 -9.18
C VAL A 198 -7.13 -0.55 -9.76
N VAL A 199 -6.76 0.36 -10.58
CA VAL A 199 -5.44 0.56 -11.16
C VAL A 199 -4.36 0.53 -10.08
#